data_9259dcfec23b0f6f06510881dfe08805
#
_entry.id   9259dcfec23b0f6f06510881dfe08805
#
_cell.length_a   1.000
_cell.length_b   1.000
_cell.length_c   1.000
_cell.angle_alpha   90.00
_cell.angle_beta   90.00
_cell.angle_gamma   90.00
#
_symmetry.space_group_name_H-M   'P 1'
#
loop_
_entity.id
_entity.type
_entity.pdbx_description
1 polymer ?
#
loop_
_entity_poly.entity_id
_entity_poly.type
_entity_poly.pdbx_seq_one_letter_code
_entity_poly.pdbx_strand_id
1 'polypeptide(L)'
;MNKWLALCFCSFSVFASPKETLSERLAMTEGFSAKFEQQVVSPDGDVVMEGNGEVDIARPSLFRWQTEAPDENLLVSDGKSLWYYSPFIEQVTIYDQAQATEQTPFVLLTRNRASDWDAYRVEENGDVFTLTPTAVDSNQGQFQITINNAGVVKGFNVIEQDGQKSLFTFDDVTQQTPPKSRFTFKVPDGVEVDDQRSE
;
A
#
# COMPACT_ATOMS: atom_id res chain seq x y z
N MET A 1 44.75 -21.34 45.30
CA MET A 1 43.38 -21.74 44.99
C MET A 1 42.77 -20.66 44.11
N ASN A 2 42.88 -20.79 42.77
CA ASN A 2 42.37 -19.81 41.82
C ASN A 2 40.97 -20.25 41.36
N LYS A 3 39.95 -19.50 41.75
CA LYS A 3 38.59 -19.69 41.26
C LYS A 3 38.46 -18.91 39.95
N TRP A 4 38.39 -19.63 38.83
CA TRP A 4 38.02 -19.06 37.54
C TRP A 4 36.48 -18.94 37.52
N LEU A 5 36.02 -17.70 37.48
CA LEU A 5 34.61 -17.38 37.29
C LEU A 5 34.35 -17.37 35.76
N ALA A 6 33.73 -18.41 35.23
CA ALA A 6 33.29 -18.45 33.83
C ALA A 6 32.02 -17.58 33.69
N LEU A 7 32.18 -16.42 33.01
CA LEU A 7 31.08 -15.55 32.64
C LEU A 7 30.41 -16.15 31.38
N CYS A 8 29.28 -16.83 31.55
CA CYS A 8 28.46 -17.23 30.43
C CYS A 8 27.76 -15.99 29.84
N PHE A 9 28.24 -15.51 28.69
CA PHE A 9 27.50 -14.56 27.84
C PHE A 9 26.33 -15.30 27.17
N CYS A 10 25.13 -15.19 27.72
CA CYS A 10 23.93 -15.55 27.02
C CYS A 10 23.68 -14.46 25.95
N SER A 11 24.03 -14.74 24.71
CA SER A 11 23.63 -13.91 23.56
C SER A 11 22.11 -14.09 23.37
N PHE A 12 21.31 -13.14 23.82
CA PHE A 12 19.91 -13.05 23.44
C PHE A 12 19.85 -12.59 22.00
N SER A 13 19.53 -13.48 21.08
CA SER A 13 19.14 -13.11 19.73
C SER A 13 17.80 -12.40 19.83
N VAL A 14 17.81 -11.09 19.72
CA VAL A 14 16.58 -10.29 19.54
C VAL A 14 16.13 -10.55 18.10
N PHE A 15 15.10 -11.36 17.92
CA PHE A 15 14.43 -11.47 16.63
C PHE A 15 13.58 -10.22 16.46
N ALA A 16 13.74 -9.52 15.33
CA ALA A 16 12.86 -8.43 14.97
C ALA A 16 11.40 -8.93 14.91
N SER A 17 10.46 -8.12 15.36
CA SER A 17 9.04 -8.48 15.23
C SER A 17 8.63 -8.44 13.75
N PRO A 18 7.56 -9.17 13.35
CA PRO A 18 7.04 -9.10 11.98
C PRO A 18 6.76 -7.66 11.50
N LYS A 19 6.31 -6.80 12.41
CA LYS A 19 6.07 -5.37 12.17
C LYS A 19 7.37 -4.62 11.85
N GLU A 20 8.43 -4.87 12.62
CA GLU A 20 9.75 -4.27 12.39
C GLU A 20 10.35 -4.78 11.08
N THR A 21 10.30 -6.09 10.82
CA THR A 21 10.78 -6.70 9.57
C THR A 21 10.09 -6.09 8.35
N LEU A 22 8.75 -5.93 8.38
CA LEU A 22 8.01 -5.31 7.28
C LEU A 22 8.41 -3.85 7.08
N SER A 23 8.51 -3.08 8.17
CA SER A 23 8.92 -1.67 8.12
C SER A 23 10.33 -1.51 7.55
N GLU A 24 11.27 -2.38 7.95
CA GLU A 24 12.64 -2.40 7.44
C GLU A 24 12.69 -2.73 5.95
N ARG A 25 11.96 -3.76 5.49
CA ARG A 25 11.88 -4.11 4.06
C ARG A 25 11.30 -2.96 3.23
N LEU A 26 10.24 -2.31 3.70
CA LEU A 26 9.65 -1.15 3.03
C LEU A 26 10.58 0.06 3.02
N ALA A 27 11.45 0.22 4.02
CA ALA A 27 12.42 1.32 4.10
C ALA A 27 13.62 1.16 3.16
N MET A 28 13.80 -0.01 2.52
CA MET A 28 14.91 -0.25 1.58
C MET A 28 14.81 0.56 0.29
N THR A 29 13.64 1.12 -0.03
CA THR A 29 13.44 2.00 -1.19
C THR A 29 12.58 3.21 -0.83
N GLU A 30 12.93 4.36 -1.39
CA GLU A 30 12.14 5.60 -1.28
C GLU A 30 10.95 5.62 -2.24
N GLY A 31 10.88 4.70 -3.18
CA GLY A 31 9.79 4.59 -4.14
C GLY A 31 10.03 3.53 -5.19
N PHE A 32 9.01 3.25 -5.98
CA PHE A 32 9.08 2.31 -7.08
C PHE A 32 8.03 2.60 -8.15
N SER A 33 8.23 2.06 -9.35
CA SER A 33 7.22 1.94 -10.41
C SER A 33 6.98 0.46 -10.70
N ALA A 34 5.75 0.12 -11.04
CA ALA A 34 5.39 -1.23 -11.45
C ALA A 34 4.18 -1.21 -12.39
N LYS A 35 4.00 -2.28 -13.15
CA LYS A 35 2.70 -2.65 -13.71
C LYS A 35 1.95 -3.48 -12.68
N PHE A 36 0.63 -3.42 -12.69
CA PHE A 36 -0.17 -4.29 -11.85
C PHE A 36 -1.21 -5.05 -12.66
N GLU A 37 -1.49 -6.27 -12.19
CA GLU A 37 -2.69 -7.03 -12.53
C GLU A 37 -3.56 -7.10 -11.28
N GLN A 38 -4.86 -6.94 -11.46
CA GLN A 38 -5.86 -7.03 -10.41
C GLN A 38 -6.85 -8.14 -10.74
N GLN A 39 -7.21 -8.92 -9.71
CA GLN A 39 -8.34 -9.83 -9.74
C GLN A 39 -9.21 -9.58 -8.52
N VAL A 40 -10.52 -9.44 -8.73
CA VAL A 40 -11.50 -9.47 -7.64
C VAL A 40 -12.15 -10.85 -7.63
N VAL A 41 -12.04 -11.50 -6.47
CA VAL A 41 -12.53 -12.86 -6.26
C VAL A 41 -13.66 -12.84 -5.25
N SER A 42 -14.80 -13.43 -5.60
CA SER A 42 -15.96 -13.55 -4.72
C SER A 42 -15.65 -14.45 -3.51
N PRO A 43 -16.47 -14.44 -2.45
CA PRO A 43 -16.32 -15.36 -1.32
C PRO A 43 -16.38 -16.85 -1.73
N ASP A 44 -17.08 -17.18 -2.82
CA ASP A 44 -17.19 -18.53 -3.37
C ASP A 44 -15.97 -18.96 -4.19
N GLY A 45 -15.04 -18.03 -4.46
CA GLY A 45 -13.80 -18.29 -5.19
C GLY A 45 -13.85 -17.99 -6.68
N ASP A 46 -14.93 -17.42 -7.19
CA ASP A 46 -15.07 -17.04 -8.60
C ASP A 46 -14.42 -15.68 -8.87
N VAL A 47 -13.67 -15.57 -9.97
CA VAL A 47 -13.15 -14.27 -10.44
C VAL A 47 -14.31 -13.48 -11.02
N VAL A 48 -14.64 -12.34 -10.42
CA VAL A 48 -15.77 -11.48 -10.79
C VAL A 48 -15.33 -10.21 -11.54
N MET A 49 -14.06 -9.85 -11.42
CA MET A 49 -13.46 -8.71 -12.15
C MET A 49 -11.97 -8.93 -12.33
N GLU A 50 -11.45 -8.51 -13.48
CA GLU A 50 -10.02 -8.41 -13.75
C GLU A 50 -9.70 -7.00 -14.22
N GLY A 51 -8.50 -6.53 -13.90
CA GLY A 51 -8.02 -5.22 -14.29
C GLY A 51 -6.50 -5.18 -14.36
N ASN A 52 -5.99 -4.14 -14.98
CA ASN A 52 -4.55 -3.89 -15.07
C ASN A 52 -4.25 -2.41 -15.13
N GLY A 53 -2.99 -2.06 -14.94
CA GLY A 53 -2.54 -0.70 -15.05
C GLY A 53 -1.11 -0.49 -14.56
N GLU A 54 -0.81 0.75 -14.19
CA GLU A 54 0.51 1.16 -13.72
C GLU A 54 0.41 1.85 -12.36
N VAL A 55 1.45 1.69 -11.55
CA VAL A 55 1.59 2.35 -10.26
C VAL A 55 2.98 2.98 -10.12
N ASP A 56 3.00 4.23 -9.66
CA ASP A 56 4.19 4.93 -9.21
C ASP A 56 4.02 5.30 -7.74
N ILE A 57 5.01 5.02 -6.92
CA ILE A 57 5.04 5.38 -5.50
C ILE A 57 6.34 6.10 -5.19
N ALA A 58 6.25 7.22 -4.47
CA ALA A 58 7.38 7.88 -3.84
C ALA A 58 7.01 8.33 -2.42
N ARG A 59 7.81 7.94 -1.45
CA ARG A 59 7.57 8.30 -0.04
C ARG A 59 8.05 9.73 0.27
N PRO A 60 7.37 10.40 1.20
CA PRO A 60 6.10 10.00 1.82
C PRO A 60 4.88 10.46 0.99
N SER A 61 3.86 9.59 0.92
CA SER A 61 2.49 9.95 0.49
C SER A 61 2.29 10.39 -0.96
N LEU A 62 3.30 10.23 -1.83
CA LEU A 62 3.16 10.49 -3.26
C LEU A 62 2.82 9.18 -3.97
N PHE A 63 1.78 9.18 -4.76
CA PHE A 63 1.46 8.05 -5.60
C PHE A 63 0.68 8.47 -6.86
N ARG A 64 0.79 7.65 -7.88
CA ARG A 64 0.00 7.67 -9.09
C ARG A 64 -0.44 6.24 -9.36
N TRP A 65 -1.73 6.03 -9.45
CA TRP A 65 -2.34 4.76 -9.76
C TRP A 65 -3.21 4.95 -10.99
N GLN A 66 -2.85 4.34 -12.09
CA GLN A 66 -3.58 4.41 -13.34
C GLN A 66 -4.13 3.03 -13.67
N THR A 67 -5.44 2.88 -13.62
CA THR A 67 -6.13 1.70 -14.14
C THR A 67 -6.37 1.89 -15.62
N GLU A 68 -6.03 0.89 -16.44
CA GLU A 68 -6.23 0.91 -17.90
C GLU A 68 -7.47 0.10 -18.30
N ALA A 69 -7.73 -0.98 -17.57
CA ALA A 69 -8.87 -1.87 -17.76
C ALA A 69 -9.41 -2.36 -16.42
N PRO A 70 -10.72 -2.68 -16.29
CA PRO A 70 -11.76 -2.61 -17.31
C PRO A 70 -12.21 -1.18 -17.63
N ASP A 71 -12.19 -0.29 -16.64
CA ASP A 71 -12.60 1.12 -16.77
C ASP A 71 -11.40 2.01 -16.46
N GLU A 72 -10.99 2.82 -17.41
CA GLU A 72 -9.88 3.75 -17.25
C GLU A 72 -10.16 4.73 -16.11
N ASN A 73 -9.23 4.83 -15.17
CA ASN A 73 -9.25 5.85 -14.13
C ASN A 73 -7.83 6.18 -13.65
N LEU A 74 -7.71 7.32 -13.00
CA LEU A 74 -6.44 7.80 -12.52
C LEU A 74 -6.58 8.40 -11.13
N LEU A 75 -5.82 7.87 -10.17
CA LEU A 75 -5.60 8.50 -8.87
C LEU A 75 -4.19 9.09 -8.84
N VAL A 76 -4.10 10.35 -8.41
CA VAL A 76 -2.81 11.02 -8.19
C VAL A 76 -2.81 11.67 -6.82
N SER A 77 -1.74 11.48 -6.06
CA SER A 77 -1.52 12.21 -4.79
C SER A 77 -0.20 12.97 -4.83
N ASP A 78 -0.25 14.24 -4.47
CA ASP A 78 0.91 15.10 -4.24
C ASP A 78 1.35 15.16 -2.77
N GLY A 79 0.72 14.33 -1.92
CA GLY A 79 0.92 14.30 -0.47
C GLY A 79 0.02 15.24 0.34
N LYS A 80 -0.80 16.05 -0.33
CA LYS A 80 -1.80 16.95 0.29
C LYS A 80 -3.19 16.68 -0.25
N SER A 81 -3.34 16.66 -1.56
CA SER A 81 -4.57 16.39 -2.28
C SER A 81 -4.49 15.04 -2.98
N LEU A 82 -5.63 14.40 -3.10
CA LEU A 82 -5.85 13.22 -3.91
C LEU A 82 -6.85 13.58 -5.00
N TRP A 83 -6.44 13.45 -6.25
CA TRP A 83 -7.30 13.59 -7.42
C TRP A 83 -7.72 12.21 -7.91
N TYR A 84 -9.02 11.99 -8.02
CA TYR A 84 -9.60 10.86 -8.72
C TYR A 84 -10.22 11.35 -10.02
N TYR A 85 -9.66 10.94 -11.14
CA TYR A 85 -10.15 11.28 -12.47
C TYR A 85 -10.75 10.05 -13.15
N SER A 86 -11.96 10.19 -13.61
CA SER A 86 -12.66 9.22 -14.45
C SER A 86 -12.92 9.83 -15.83
N PRO A 87 -12.19 9.42 -16.88
CA PRO A 87 -12.40 9.91 -18.23
C PRO A 87 -13.81 9.59 -18.78
N PHE A 88 -14.37 8.44 -18.36
CA PHE A 88 -15.68 7.98 -18.85
C PHE A 88 -16.83 8.92 -18.49
N ILE A 89 -16.81 9.51 -17.30
CA ILE A 89 -17.82 10.48 -16.84
C ILE A 89 -17.32 11.93 -16.93
N GLU A 90 -16.11 12.15 -17.46
CA GLU A 90 -15.47 13.47 -17.60
C GLU A 90 -15.46 14.26 -16.27
N GLN A 91 -15.16 13.57 -15.16
CA GLN A 91 -15.17 14.16 -13.81
C GLN A 91 -13.86 13.96 -13.08
N VAL A 92 -13.45 14.99 -12.34
CA VAL A 92 -12.39 14.94 -11.32
C VAL A 92 -12.98 15.20 -9.95
N THR A 93 -12.78 14.27 -9.02
CA THR A 93 -13.07 14.51 -7.60
C THR A 93 -11.76 14.76 -6.86
N ILE A 94 -11.74 15.79 -6.00
CA ILE A 94 -10.55 16.16 -5.23
C ILE A 94 -10.85 15.93 -3.75
N TYR A 95 -9.98 15.17 -3.10
CA TYR A 95 -10.06 14.87 -1.67
C TYR A 95 -8.87 15.43 -0.91
N ASP A 96 -9.03 15.67 0.37
CA ASP A 96 -7.90 15.74 1.29
C ASP A 96 -7.22 14.37 1.35
N GLN A 97 -5.93 14.31 1.02
CA GLN A 97 -5.20 13.05 0.92
C GLN A 97 -5.16 12.29 2.26
N ALA A 98 -4.99 13.00 3.37
CA ALA A 98 -4.93 12.37 4.69
C ALA A 98 -6.26 11.70 5.03
N GLN A 99 -7.39 12.36 4.79
CA GLN A 99 -8.73 11.81 5.05
C GLN A 99 -9.06 10.65 4.12
N ALA A 100 -8.79 10.80 2.82
CA ALA A 100 -9.11 9.78 1.81
C ALA A 100 -8.33 8.47 2.00
N THR A 101 -7.10 8.55 2.56
CA THR A 101 -6.23 7.38 2.72
C THR A 101 -6.22 6.82 4.14
N GLU A 102 -6.82 7.51 5.12
CA GLU A 102 -6.78 7.14 6.54
C GLU A 102 -7.37 5.74 6.80
N GLN A 103 -8.35 5.35 6.00
CA GLN A 103 -9.02 4.05 6.13
C GLN A 103 -8.59 3.02 5.09
N THR A 104 -7.59 3.34 4.25
CA THR A 104 -7.12 2.40 3.23
C THR A 104 -5.75 1.85 3.58
N PRO A 105 -5.60 0.51 3.68
CA PRO A 105 -4.29 -0.10 3.95
C PRO A 105 -3.24 0.21 2.88
N PHE A 106 -3.65 0.63 1.67
CA PHE A 106 -2.75 1.09 0.62
C PHE A 106 -1.82 2.24 1.06
N VAL A 107 -2.28 3.08 2.01
CA VAL A 107 -1.46 4.15 2.60
C VAL A 107 -0.16 3.61 3.19
N LEU A 108 -0.16 2.37 3.67
CA LEU A 108 1.02 1.74 4.26
C LEU A 108 2.14 1.51 3.23
N LEU A 109 1.82 1.35 1.96
CA LEU A 109 2.80 1.26 0.87
C LEU A 109 3.43 2.62 0.56
N THR A 110 2.67 3.70 0.70
CA THR A 110 3.10 5.07 0.39
C THR A 110 3.73 5.79 1.59
N ARG A 111 3.45 5.30 2.81
CA ARG A 111 3.88 5.92 4.06
C ARG A 111 4.34 4.83 5.03
N ASN A 112 5.55 4.93 5.55
CA ASN A 112 6.13 3.95 6.47
C ASN A 112 6.45 4.61 7.81
N ARG A 113 5.42 5.10 8.52
CA ARG A 113 5.57 5.67 9.87
C ARG A 113 5.29 4.61 10.92
N ALA A 114 6.02 4.63 12.03
CA ALA A 114 5.79 3.70 13.14
C ALA A 114 4.33 3.70 13.61
N SER A 115 3.69 4.88 13.70
CA SER A 115 2.29 5.04 14.09
C SER A 115 1.29 4.38 13.12
N ASP A 116 1.65 4.23 11.85
CA ASP A 116 0.74 3.62 10.85
C ASP A 116 0.56 2.12 11.12
N TRP A 117 1.54 1.49 11.77
CA TRP A 117 1.53 0.07 12.11
C TRP A 117 0.82 -0.24 13.43
N ASP A 118 0.60 0.77 14.31
CA ASP A 118 0.01 0.57 15.64
C ASP A 118 -1.45 0.11 15.58
N ALA A 119 -2.15 0.45 14.49
CA ALA A 119 -3.52 0.02 14.23
C ALA A 119 -3.64 -1.45 13.79
N TYR A 120 -2.52 -2.17 13.57
CA TYR A 120 -2.53 -3.51 13.02
C TYR A 120 -1.72 -4.50 13.87
N ARG A 121 -2.24 -5.74 13.96
CA ARG A 121 -1.44 -6.91 14.27
C ARG A 121 -0.83 -7.41 12.97
N VAL A 122 0.49 -7.63 12.97
CA VAL A 122 1.24 -8.10 11.80
C VAL A 122 1.73 -9.52 12.04
N GLU A 123 1.45 -10.40 11.10
CA GLU A 123 1.93 -11.78 11.04
C GLU A 123 2.79 -11.95 9.80
N GLU A 124 3.91 -12.70 9.91
CA GLU A 124 4.85 -12.95 8.82
C GLU A 124 4.84 -14.43 8.44
N ASN A 125 4.73 -14.69 7.15
CA ASN A 125 4.91 -16.02 6.58
C ASN A 125 5.78 -15.90 5.31
N GLY A 126 7.09 -16.03 5.47
CA GLY A 126 8.06 -15.82 4.40
C GLY A 126 8.06 -14.37 3.92
N ASP A 127 7.67 -14.14 2.66
CA ASP A 127 7.58 -12.81 2.07
C ASP A 127 6.19 -12.19 2.20
N VAL A 128 5.22 -12.90 2.77
CA VAL A 128 3.85 -12.43 2.95
C VAL A 128 3.64 -11.93 4.38
N PHE A 129 3.24 -10.68 4.50
CA PHE A 129 2.87 -10.04 5.77
C PHE A 129 1.36 -9.80 5.79
N THR A 130 0.68 -10.38 6.78
CA THR A 130 -0.76 -10.21 6.98
C THR A 130 -1.00 -9.18 8.08
N LEU A 131 -1.74 -8.14 7.76
CA LEU A 131 -2.11 -7.05 8.65
C LEU A 131 -3.59 -7.18 8.99
N THR A 132 -3.88 -7.38 10.27
CA THR A 132 -5.24 -7.45 10.80
C THR A 132 -5.49 -6.23 11.68
N PRO A 133 -6.54 -5.42 11.42
CA PRO A 133 -6.89 -4.30 12.29
C PRO A 133 -7.09 -4.73 13.73
N THR A 134 -6.62 -3.92 14.69
CA THR A 134 -6.76 -4.21 16.13
C THR A 134 -8.04 -3.66 16.74
N ALA A 135 -8.68 -2.67 16.09
CA ALA A 135 -9.94 -2.12 16.54
C ALA A 135 -11.08 -3.14 16.36
N VAL A 136 -11.86 -3.38 17.43
CA VAL A 136 -12.92 -4.39 17.46
C VAL A 136 -14.07 -4.07 16.50
N ASP A 137 -14.35 -2.78 16.30
CA ASP A 137 -15.42 -2.30 15.42
C ASP A 137 -14.89 -1.83 14.06
N SER A 138 -13.69 -2.28 13.67
CA SER A 138 -13.14 -1.94 12.36
C SER A 138 -13.96 -2.58 11.26
N ASN A 139 -14.45 -1.78 10.33
CA ASN A 139 -15.04 -2.26 9.08
C ASN A 139 -13.98 -2.63 8.03
N GLN A 140 -12.71 -2.46 8.36
CA GLN A 140 -11.60 -2.85 7.50
C GLN A 140 -11.41 -4.36 7.53
N GLY A 141 -11.21 -4.97 6.37
CA GLY A 141 -10.79 -6.35 6.25
C GLY A 141 -9.32 -6.56 6.60
N GLN A 142 -8.77 -7.68 6.19
CA GLN A 142 -7.33 -7.94 6.31
C GLN A 142 -6.59 -7.38 5.09
N PHE A 143 -5.35 -6.97 5.31
CA PHE A 143 -4.46 -6.54 4.26
C PHE A 143 -3.21 -7.43 4.23
N GLN A 144 -2.81 -7.89 3.05
CA GLN A 144 -1.59 -8.67 2.89
C GLN A 144 -0.63 -7.94 1.96
N ILE A 145 0.62 -7.83 2.35
CA ILE A 145 1.70 -7.29 1.53
C ILE A 145 2.67 -8.42 1.23
N THR A 146 3.01 -8.62 -0.04
CA THR A 146 4.09 -9.51 -0.46
C THR A 146 5.32 -8.67 -0.79
N ILE A 147 6.36 -8.78 0.03
CA ILE A 147 7.61 -8.04 -0.11
C ILE A 147 8.79 -8.95 0.23
N ASN A 148 9.73 -9.06 -0.67
CA ASN A 148 10.90 -9.93 -0.48
C ASN A 148 11.98 -9.28 0.41
N ASN A 149 13.01 -10.05 0.75
CA ASN A 149 14.14 -9.60 1.59
C ASN A 149 14.98 -8.47 0.97
N ALA A 150 14.83 -8.19 -0.33
CA ALA A 150 15.47 -7.06 -1.01
C ALA A 150 14.58 -5.79 -1.05
N GLY A 151 13.46 -5.79 -0.33
CA GLY A 151 12.52 -4.68 -0.28
C GLY A 151 11.69 -4.48 -1.55
N VAL A 152 11.64 -5.50 -2.44
CA VAL A 152 10.81 -5.46 -3.66
C VAL A 152 9.39 -5.85 -3.31
N VAL A 153 8.45 -4.93 -3.44
CA VAL A 153 7.01 -5.22 -3.30
C VAL A 153 6.55 -5.98 -4.52
N LYS A 154 5.99 -7.17 -4.30
CA LYS A 154 5.48 -8.06 -5.36
C LYS A 154 3.97 -7.97 -5.55
N GLY A 155 3.28 -7.31 -4.64
CA GLY A 155 1.85 -7.13 -4.68
C GLY A 155 1.24 -6.96 -3.31
N PHE A 156 -0.07 -6.83 -3.29
CA PHE A 156 -0.84 -6.81 -2.06
C PHE A 156 -2.24 -7.37 -2.29
N ASN A 157 -2.89 -7.77 -1.21
CA ASN A 157 -4.28 -8.24 -1.24
C ASN A 157 -5.09 -7.49 -0.20
N VAL A 158 -6.32 -7.19 -0.54
CA VAL A 158 -7.35 -6.72 0.39
C VAL A 158 -8.36 -7.85 0.54
N ILE A 159 -8.63 -8.28 1.76
CA ILE A 159 -9.58 -9.34 2.08
C ILE A 159 -10.68 -8.68 2.90
N GLU A 160 -11.84 -8.48 2.28
CA GLU A 160 -13.00 -7.86 2.91
C GLU A 160 -13.62 -8.77 3.97
N GLN A 161 -14.44 -8.18 4.85
CA GLN A 161 -15.09 -8.95 5.92
C GLN A 161 -16.10 -9.97 5.41
N ASP A 162 -16.74 -9.72 4.26
CA ASP A 162 -17.66 -10.64 3.59
C ASP A 162 -16.94 -11.79 2.85
N GLY A 163 -15.59 -11.75 2.82
CA GLY A 163 -14.74 -12.74 2.19
C GLY A 163 -14.37 -12.45 0.75
N GLN A 164 -14.86 -11.35 0.15
CA GLN A 164 -14.37 -10.89 -1.15
C GLN A 164 -12.89 -10.53 -1.06
N LYS A 165 -12.13 -10.78 -2.12
CA LYS A 165 -10.69 -10.52 -2.16
C LYS A 165 -10.37 -9.68 -3.40
N SER A 166 -9.60 -8.62 -3.19
CA SER A 166 -8.93 -7.89 -4.26
C SER A 166 -7.45 -8.22 -4.24
N LEU A 167 -6.98 -8.90 -5.27
CA LEU A 167 -5.62 -9.41 -5.41
C LEU A 167 -4.88 -8.53 -6.41
N PHE A 168 -3.72 -7.99 -6.02
CA PHE A 168 -2.87 -7.19 -6.89
C PHE A 168 -1.48 -7.82 -6.97
N THR A 169 -1.06 -8.12 -8.18
CA THR A 169 0.29 -8.60 -8.50
C THR A 169 1.07 -7.50 -9.20
N PHE A 170 2.31 -7.29 -8.81
CA PHE A 170 3.20 -6.29 -9.39
C PHE A 170 4.26 -6.94 -10.25
N ASP A 171 4.30 -6.52 -11.51
CA ASP A 171 5.30 -6.91 -12.50
C ASP A 171 6.15 -5.71 -12.93
N ASP A 172 7.28 -5.98 -13.58
CA ASP A 172 8.23 -4.97 -14.07
C ASP A 172 8.65 -3.96 -12.99
N VAL A 173 8.75 -4.41 -11.73
CA VAL A 173 9.04 -3.53 -10.58
C VAL A 173 10.42 -2.90 -10.72
N THR A 174 10.47 -1.58 -10.77
CA THR A 174 11.69 -0.77 -10.78
C THR A 174 11.83 -0.04 -9.45
N GLN A 175 12.86 -0.37 -8.66
CA GLN A 175 13.14 0.27 -7.35
C GLN A 175 13.85 1.64 -7.51
N GLN A 176 13.49 2.40 -8.52
CA GLN A 176 13.96 3.77 -8.72
C GLN A 176 12.81 4.72 -8.38
N THR A 177 13.08 5.69 -7.51
CA THR A 177 12.07 6.69 -7.13
C THR A 177 11.63 7.48 -8.36
N PRO A 178 10.33 7.46 -8.70
CA PRO A 178 9.81 8.22 -9.81
C PRO A 178 10.00 9.74 -9.61
N PRO A 179 10.19 10.52 -10.69
CA PRO A 179 10.36 11.95 -10.59
C PRO A 179 9.08 12.64 -10.08
N LYS A 180 9.22 13.72 -9.32
CA LYS A 180 8.08 14.45 -8.71
C LYS A 180 7.01 14.88 -9.70
N SER A 181 7.38 15.09 -10.97
CA SER A 181 6.44 15.45 -12.04
C SER A 181 5.38 14.37 -12.31
N ARG A 182 5.62 13.11 -11.93
CA ARG A 182 4.63 12.02 -12.03
C ARG A 182 3.46 12.19 -11.07
N PHE A 183 3.66 12.92 -9.99
CA PHE A 183 2.70 13.10 -8.90
C PHE A 183 1.98 14.46 -8.94
N THR A 184 1.98 15.10 -10.09
CA THR A 184 1.22 16.34 -10.35
C THR A 184 0.07 16.03 -11.29
N PHE A 185 -1.11 16.55 -10.96
CA PHE A 185 -2.29 16.42 -11.80
C PHE A 185 -2.76 17.78 -12.29
N LYS A 186 -3.06 17.88 -13.57
CA LYS A 186 -3.69 19.05 -14.16
C LYS A 186 -5.06 18.61 -14.69
N VAL A 187 -6.12 19.25 -14.20
CA VAL A 187 -7.48 18.99 -14.67
C VAL A 187 -7.55 19.25 -16.18
N PRO A 188 -8.00 18.31 -16.99
CA PRO A 188 -8.20 18.52 -18.42
C PRO A 188 -9.29 19.56 -18.69
N ASP A 189 -9.20 20.24 -19.84
CA ASP A 189 -10.17 21.25 -20.24
C ASP A 189 -11.56 20.60 -20.45
N GLY A 190 -12.62 21.21 -19.89
CA GLY A 190 -14.01 20.75 -20.05
C GLY A 190 -14.45 19.68 -19.07
N VAL A 191 -13.55 19.21 -18.19
CA VAL A 191 -13.87 18.21 -17.16
C VAL A 191 -14.54 18.88 -15.96
N GLU A 192 -15.59 18.28 -15.42
CA GLU A 192 -16.25 18.70 -14.19
C GLU A 192 -15.34 18.48 -12.97
N VAL A 193 -15.32 19.46 -12.06
CA VAL A 193 -14.53 19.37 -10.83
C VAL A 193 -15.45 19.36 -9.62
N ASP A 194 -15.37 18.27 -8.85
CA ASP A 194 -16.00 18.11 -7.54
C ASP A 194 -14.91 18.18 -6.44
N ASP A 195 -14.81 19.34 -5.77
CA ASP A 195 -13.83 19.54 -4.70
C ASP A 195 -14.44 19.26 -3.33
N GLN A 196 -14.07 18.11 -2.75
CA GLN A 196 -14.57 17.61 -1.47
C GLN A 196 -13.59 17.86 -0.32
N ARG A 197 -12.55 18.68 -0.52
CA ARG A 197 -11.65 19.03 0.58
C ARG A 197 -12.37 19.92 1.57
N SER A 198 -12.16 19.67 2.88
CA SER A 198 -12.62 20.58 3.94
C SER A 198 -11.89 21.92 3.84
N GLU A 199 -12.66 23.02 3.94
CA GLU A 199 -12.14 24.39 4.03
C GLU A 199 -11.32 24.62 5.32
#